data_5485509674b19d4782ec9d91b037f35e
#
_entry.id   5485509674b19d4782ec9d91b037f35e
#
_cell.length_a   1.000
_cell.length_b   1.000
_cell.length_c   1.000
_cell.angle_alpha   90.00
_cell.angle_beta   90.00
_cell.angle_gamma   90.00
#
_symmetry.space_group_name_H-M   'P 1'
#
loop_
_entity.id
_entity.type
_entity.pdbx_description
1 polymer ?
#
loop_
_entity_poly.entity_id
_entity_poly.type
_entity_poly.pdbx_seq_one_letter_code
_entity_poly.pdbx_strand_id
1 'polypeptide(L)'
;MRVNKKYNNGNYTEKESFFFSTERLSNPKVLYIPAERNFVSVVPNLRKYDDSKDNLQSFVVDWFEAKRSFNKENALELIDLNMKYYSENDEDYIQIEGGKSIRLRNASSGLQSVTPLLVVANYMTNGMYAKERPFSVEERDVLDKILHRLAIKSLPTRDVEDLKRRLSGFLQGKVYSHTQFVIEEPEQNLFPVEQYKLMEYLISIINHGKQHRMTISTHSPYIINFLNVLLRRPTDSKSYITHDDLNIYMINDGLLSDLLMHDRSKTKWAVDTSVLNAAMDNIIDEFDSLVR
;
A
#
# COMPACT_ATOMS: atom_id res chain seq x y z
N MET A 1 -8.07 25.62 -19.06
CA MET A 1 -7.47 26.11 -20.29
C MET A 1 -7.80 27.59 -20.37
N ARG A 2 -6.82 28.48 -20.23
CA ARG A 2 -6.99 29.93 -20.46
C ARG A 2 -6.11 30.30 -21.65
N VAL A 3 -6.73 30.80 -22.71
CA VAL A 3 -6.04 31.35 -23.87
C VAL A 3 -5.83 32.85 -23.62
N ASN A 4 -4.59 33.28 -23.46
CA ASN A 4 -4.26 34.70 -23.36
C ASN A 4 -3.93 35.23 -24.75
N LYS A 5 -4.80 36.04 -25.29
CA LYS A 5 -4.55 36.78 -26.55
C LYS A 5 -3.88 38.09 -26.19
N LYS A 6 -2.65 38.32 -26.67
CA LYS A 6 -1.98 39.64 -26.62
C LYS A 6 -1.96 40.25 -28.00
N TYR A 7 -2.49 41.45 -28.11
CA TYR A 7 -2.46 42.26 -29.33
C TYR A 7 -1.24 43.17 -29.25
N ASN A 8 -0.34 43.08 -30.22
CA ASN A 8 0.77 44.01 -30.38
C ASN A 8 1.03 44.26 -31.88
N ASN A 9 1.00 45.55 -32.28
CA ASN A 9 1.41 46.06 -33.61
C ASN A 9 0.81 45.32 -34.83
N GLY A 10 -0.51 45.08 -34.84
CA GLY A 10 -1.20 44.56 -36.02
C GLY A 10 -1.06 43.06 -36.28
N ASN A 11 -0.29 42.34 -35.51
CA ASN A 11 -0.13 40.87 -35.61
C ASN A 11 -0.65 40.15 -34.38
N TYR A 12 -1.50 39.14 -34.60
CA TYR A 12 -1.89 38.19 -33.56
C TYR A 12 -0.79 37.15 -33.40
N THR A 13 -0.10 37.17 -32.25
CA THR A 13 0.72 36.06 -31.82
C THR A 13 -0.07 35.27 -30.77
N GLU A 14 -0.65 34.17 -31.18
CA GLU A 14 -1.20 33.19 -30.23
C GLU A 14 -0.02 32.44 -29.57
N LYS A 15 0.35 32.85 -28.38
CA LYS A 15 1.15 31.99 -27.48
C LYS A 15 0.18 31.15 -26.69
N GLU A 16 0.01 29.91 -27.09
CA GLU A 16 -0.61 28.91 -26.23
C GLU A 16 0.32 28.64 -25.04
N SER A 17 -0.03 29.20 -23.90
CA SER A 17 0.64 28.83 -22.64
C SER A 17 -0.24 27.84 -21.89
N PHE A 18 0.25 26.63 -21.78
CA PHE A 18 -0.38 25.60 -20.97
C PHE A 18 -0.02 25.87 -19.50
N PHE A 19 -1.00 26.32 -18.73
CA PHE A 19 -0.88 26.37 -17.28
C PHE A 19 -1.47 25.09 -16.70
N PHE A 20 -0.63 24.24 -16.15
CA PHE A 20 -1.08 23.16 -15.29
C PHE A 20 -1.32 23.75 -13.90
N SER A 21 -2.59 23.85 -13.50
CA SER A 21 -2.93 24.11 -12.10
C SER A 21 -2.40 22.94 -11.28
N THR A 22 -1.52 23.22 -10.34
CA THR A 22 -1.07 22.25 -9.31
C THR A 22 -2.06 22.14 -8.16
N GLU A 23 -3.28 22.69 -8.31
CA GLU A 23 -4.37 22.39 -7.40
C GLU A 23 -4.56 20.87 -7.41
N ARG A 24 -4.35 20.28 -6.27
CA ARG A 24 -4.24 18.85 -5.99
C ARG A 24 -5.41 18.08 -6.59
N LEU A 25 -5.25 17.60 -7.81
CA LEU A 25 -6.06 16.50 -8.29
C LEU A 25 -5.67 15.31 -7.42
N SER A 26 -6.56 14.95 -6.51
CA SER A 26 -6.42 13.72 -5.75
C SER A 26 -6.54 12.56 -6.73
N ASN A 27 -5.42 11.96 -7.09
CA ASN A 27 -5.35 10.78 -7.96
C ASN A 27 -4.66 9.67 -7.17
N PRO A 28 -5.39 8.89 -6.36
CA PRO A 28 -4.80 7.81 -5.60
C PRO A 28 -4.45 6.62 -6.50
N LYS A 29 -3.33 5.95 -6.24
CA LYS A 29 -3.15 4.56 -6.65
C LYS A 29 -3.94 3.70 -5.66
N VAL A 30 -4.96 3.03 -6.14
CA VAL A 30 -5.67 2.02 -5.34
C VAL A 30 -4.92 0.71 -5.46
N LEU A 31 -4.58 0.12 -4.33
CA LEU A 31 -3.88 -1.14 -4.21
C LEU A 31 -4.71 -2.12 -3.38
N TYR A 32 -5.06 -3.22 -3.98
CA TYR A 32 -5.73 -4.33 -3.29
C TYR A 32 -4.72 -5.45 -3.00
N ILE A 33 -4.63 -5.85 -1.75
CA ILE A 33 -3.76 -6.96 -1.27
C ILE A 33 -4.69 -8.04 -0.69
N PRO A 34 -4.92 -9.14 -1.43
CA PRO A 34 -5.87 -10.18 -1.04
C PRO A 34 -5.36 -11.05 0.13
N ALA A 35 -6.26 -11.81 0.73
CA ALA A 35 -5.92 -12.83 1.70
C ALA A 35 -5.03 -13.91 1.08
N GLU A 36 -5.30 -14.30 -0.18
CA GLU A 36 -4.55 -15.30 -0.95
C GLU A 36 -3.20 -14.80 -1.48
N ARG A 37 -2.68 -13.67 -1.00
CA ARG A 37 -1.42 -13.06 -1.48
C ARG A 37 -0.21 -13.99 -1.50
N ASN A 38 -0.21 -15.06 -0.70
CA ASN A 38 0.82 -16.10 -0.74
C ASN A 38 0.90 -16.85 -2.08
N PHE A 39 -0.16 -16.78 -2.89
CA PHE A 39 -0.22 -17.32 -4.26
C PHE A 39 1.01 -16.93 -5.08
N VAL A 40 1.43 -15.66 -5.02
CA VAL A 40 2.59 -15.18 -5.78
C VAL A 40 3.92 -15.79 -5.31
N SER A 41 3.96 -16.33 -4.10
CA SER A 41 5.15 -16.96 -3.52
C SER A 41 5.30 -18.43 -3.91
N VAL A 42 4.18 -19.13 -4.21
CA VAL A 42 4.15 -20.60 -4.33
C VAL A 42 3.87 -21.09 -5.75
N VAL A 43 3.18 -20.30 -6.57
CA VAL A 43 2.76 -20.75 -7.91
C VAL A 43 3.91 -20.66 -8.90
N PRO A 44 4.31 -21.77 -9.53
CA PRO A 44 5.31 -21.75 -10.57
C PRO A 44 4.74 -21.11 -11.85
N ASN A 45 5.59 -20.41 -12.62
CA ASN A 45 5.19 -19.75 -13.88
C ASN A 45 4.06 -18.72 -13.74
N LEU A 46 4.05 -17.98 -12.66
CA LEU A 46 3.06 -16.94 -12.34
C LEU A 46 2.86 -15.93 -13.50
N ARG A 47 3.87 -15.71 -14.35
CA ARG A 47 3.76 -14.87 -15.57
C ARG A 47 2.73 -15.36 -16.58
N LYS A 48 2.32 -16.63 -16.51
CA LYS A 48 1.29 -17.23 -17.38
C LYS A 48 -0.11 -17.12 -16.78
N TYR A 49 -0.21 -16.60 -15.57
CA TYR A 49 -1.50 -16.34 -14.94
C TYR A 49 -2.18 -15.19 -15.68
N ASP A 50 -3.26 -15.48 -16.36
CA ASP A 50 -4.05 -14.53 -17.13
C ASP A 50 -5.53 -14.85 -16.92
N ASP A 51 -6.07 -14.38 -15.80
CA ASP A 51 -7.51 -14.38 -15.55
C ASP A 51 -7.96 -12.94 -15.28
N SER A 52 -8.36 -12.26 -16.36
CA SER A 52 -8.76 -10.85 -16.33
C SER A 52 -10.01 -10.54 -15.47
N LYS A 53 -10.67 -11.57 -14.97
CA LYS A 53 -11.86 -11.45 -14.11
C LYS A 53 -11.55 -11.67 -12.63
N ASP A 54 -10.32 -12.04 -12.32
CA ASP A 54 -9.89 -12.33 -10.96
C ASP A 54 -9.21 -11.10 -10.32
N ASN A 55 -9.57 -10.79 -9.07
CA ASN A 55 -8.95 -9.75 -8.28
C ASN A 55 -7.46 -10.03 -8.02
N LEU A 56 -7.03 -11.30 -8.05
CA LEU A 56 -5.63 -11.70 -7.93
C LEU A 56 -4.77 -11.17 -9.07
N GLN A 57 -5.34 -11.02 -10.28
CA GLN A 57 -4.59 -10.51 -11.43
C GLN A 57 -3.98 -9.13 -11.17
N SER A 58 -4.74 -8.22 -10.59
CA SER A 58 -4.23 -6.88 -10.27
C SER A 58 -3.07 -6.93 -9.28
N PHE A 59 -3.19 -7.77 -8.25
CA PHE A 59 -2.13 -7.98 -7.27
C PHE A 59 -0.88 -8.62 -7.88
N VAL A 60 -1.04 -9.59 -8.79
CA VAL A 60 0.08 -10.20 -9.53
C VAL A 60 0.85 -9.16 -10.34
N VAL A 61 0.15 -8.23 -11.00
CA VAL A 61 0.80 -7.14 -11.74
C VAL A 61 1.58 -6.23 -10.80
N ASP A 62 0.97 -5.79 -9.71
CA ASP A 62 1.61 -4.94 -8.69
C ASP A 62 2.81 -5.65 -8.04
N TRP A 63 2.72 -6.97 -7.80
CA TRP A 63 3.83 -7.79 -7.32
C TRP A 63 5.03 -7.78 -8.27
N PHE A 64 4.78 -8.06 -9.59
CA PHE A 64 5.85 -8.07 -10.57
C PHE A 64 6.50 -6.70 -10.76
N GLU A 65 5.75 -5.63 -10.57
CA GLU A 65 6.32 -4.28 -10.60
C GLU A 65 7.18 -4.02 -9.36
N ALA A 66 6.65 -4.32 -8.17
CA ALA A 66 7.30 -4.04 -6.90
C ALA A 66 8.61 -4.82 -6.71
N LYS A 67 8.61 -6.13 -7.02
CA LYS A 67 9.77 -6.99 -6.78
C LYS A 67 11.03 -6.60 -7.57
N ARG A 68 10.88 -5.91 -8.70
CA ARG A 68 12.01 -5.41 -9.51
C ARG A 68 12.85 -4.36 -8.79
N SER A 69 12.30 -3.72 -7.76
CA SER A 69 12.99 -2.71 -6.98
C SER A 69 13.94 -3.30 -5.94
N PHE A 70 13.84 -4.61 -5.68
CA PHE A 70 14.59 -5.29 -4.62
C PHE A 70 15.49 -6.37 -5.21
N ASN A 71 16.74 -6.05 -5.40
CA ASN A 71 17.79 -6.99 -5.79
C ASN A 71 18.69 -7.30 -4.59
N LYS A 72 19.73 -8.10 -4.79
CA LYS A 72 20.66 -8.51 -3.74
C LYS A 72 21.41 -7.34 -3.08
N GLU A 73 21.66 -6.26 -3.83
CA GLU A 73 22.35 -5.07 -3.35
C GLU A 73 21.35 -4.13 -2.62
N ASN A 74 20.09 -4.15 -3.03
CA ASN A 74 19.00 -3.37 -2.45
C ASN A 74 17.91 -4.31 -1.91
N ALA A 75 18.29 -5.20 -0.99
CA ALA A 75 17.36 -6.15 -0.40
C ALA A 75 16.44 -5.47 0.64
N LEU A 76 15.17 -5.84 0.63
CA LEU A 76 14.18 -5.35 1.60
C LEU A 76 14.33 -6.07 2.94
N GLU A 77 14.54 -5.33 4.01
CA GLU A 77 14.49 -5.89 5.37
C GLU A 77 13.06 -6.30 5.73
N LEU A 78 12.91 -7.54 6.20
CA LEU A 78 11.63 -8.08 6.65
C LEU A 78 11.51 -7.86 8.16
N ILE A 79 10.62 -7.00 8.55
CA ILE A 79 10.17 -6.62 9.90
C ILE A 79 10.91 -7.35 11.04
N ASP A 80 12.01 -6.80 11.57
CA ASP A 80 12.77 -7.28 12.74
C ASP A 80 13.01 -8.81 12.81
N LEU A 81 12.98 -9.49 11.65
CA LEU A 81 13.21 -10.94 11.57
C LEU A 81 14.67 -11.30 11.29
N ASN A 82 15.58 -10.31 11.24
CA ASN A 82 16.97 -10.50 10.77
C ASN A 82 17.04 -11.18 9.40
N MET A 83 16.02 -10.96 8.57
CA MET A 83 15.88 -11.55 7.24
C MET A 83 15.67 -10.46 6.21
N LYS A 84 16.14 -10.70 4.98
CA LYS A 84 16.00 -9.78 3.86
C LYS A 84 15.40 -10.49 2.66
N TYR A 85 14.52 -9.81 1.97
CA TYR A 85 13.99 -10.28 0.68
C TYR A 85 14.76 -9.65 -0.47
N TYR A 86 15.03 -10.44 -1.50
CA TYR A 86 15.49 -9.96 -2.80
C TYR A 86 14.98 -10.85 -3.94
N SER A 87 14.91 -10.28 -5.15
CA SER A 87 14.58 -10.99 -6.37
C SER A 87 15.79 -11.01 -7.31
N GLU A 88 16.13 -12.17 -7.86
CA GLU A 88 17.22 -12.36 -8.80
C GLU A 88 16.83 -13.40 -9.85
N ASN A 89 17.01 -13.08 -11.14
CA ASN A 89 16.67 -13.96 -12.26
C ASN A 89 15.22 -14.51 -12.21
N ASP A 90 14.24 -13.65 -11.88
CA ASP A 90 12.82 -13.97 -11.70
C ASP A 90 12.49 -14.92 -10.51
N GLU A 91 13.46 -15.33 -9.74
CA GLU A 91 13.28 -16.11 -8.52
C GLU A 91 13.36 -15.19 -7.30
N ASP A 92 12.57 -15.51 -6.29
CA ASP A 92 12.40 -14.73 -5.06
C ASP A 92 13.10 -15.45 -3.91
N TYR A 93 13.91 -14.72 -3.13
CA TYR A 93 14.77 -15.26 -2.09
C TYR A 93 14.56 -14.55 -0.76
N ILE A 94 14.69 -15.32 0.31
CA ILE A 94 14.84 -14.82 1.69
C ILE A 94 16.26 -15.10 2.13
N GLN A 95 17.02 -14.06 2.40
CA GLN A 95 18.34 -14.12 3.02
C GLN A 95 18.15 -14.15 4.54
N ILE A 96 18.67 -15.19 5.17
CA ILE A 96 18.66 -15.37 6.61
C ILE A 96 19.98 -14.93 7.23
N GLU A 97 20.04 -14.84 8.54
CA GLU A 97 21.26 -14.57 9.29
C GLU A 97 22.41 -15.52 8.87
N GLY A 98 23.62 -14.96 8.75
CA GLY A 98 24.78 -15.69 8.23
C GLY A 98 24.88 -15.73 6.70
N GLY A 99 24.03 -14.98 5.96
CA GLY A 99 24.13 -14.76 4.52
C GLY A 99 23.60 -15.89 3.64
N LYS A 100 23.07 -16.97 4.23
CA LYS A 100 22.43 -18.04 3.47
C LYS A 100 21.09 -17.57 2.92
N SER A 101 20.74 -18.03 1.72
CA SER A 101 19.45 -17.70 1.08
C SER A 101 18.65 -18.95 0.79
N ILE A 102 17.34 -18.86 1.01
CA ILE A 102 16.35 -19.86 0.64
C ILE A 102 15.39 -19.26 -0.37
N ARG A 103 14.83 -20.05 -1.26
CA ARG A 103 13.77 -19.58 -2.16
C ARG A 103 12.51 -19.29 -1.36
N LEU A 104 11.83 -18.19 -1.66
CA LEU A 104 10.60 -17.81 -0.96
C LEU A 104 9.55 -18.94 -0.98
N ARG A 105 9.41 -19.64 -2.10
CA ARG A 105 8.49 -20.79 -2.21
C ARG A 105 8.79 -21.96 -1.28
N ASN A 106 10.01 -22.03 -0.72
CA ASN A 106 10.44 -23.07 0.23
C ASN A 106 10.50 -22.52 1.67
N ALA A 107 10.12 -21.28 1.88
CA ALA A 107 10.07 -20.66 3.20
C ALA A 107 8.81 -21.11 3.99
N SER A 108 8.70 -20.71 5.26
CA SER A 108 7.49 -20.93 6.05
C SER A 108 6.27 -20.23 5.46
N SER A 109 5.07 -20.72 5.76
CA SER A 109 3.81 -20.11 5.33
C SER A 109 3.68 -18.64 5.75
N GLY A 110 4.17 -18.30 6.94
CA GLY A 110 4.23 -16.91 7.43
C GLY A 110 5.08 -16.02 6.53
N LEU A 111 6.29 -16.45 6.15
CA LEU A 111 7.14 -15.72 5.22
C LEU A 111 6.54 -15.63 3.82
N GLN A 112 5.93 -16.71 3.33
CA GLN A 112 5.24 -16.72 2.04
C GLN A 112 4.06 -15.76 2.00
N SER A 113 3.39 -15.53 3.12
CA SER A 113 2.23 -14.62 3.25
C SER A 113 2.67 -13.17 3.49
N VAL A 114 3.64 -12.92 4.38
CA VAL A 114 4.01 -11.56 4.77
C VAL A 114 4.92 -10.90 3.75
N THR A 115 5.82 -11.64 3.09
CA THR A 115 6.78 -11.05 2.14
C THR A 115 6.13 -10.32 0.98
N PRO A 116 5.13 -10.88 0.26
CA PRO A 116 4.45 -10.15 -0.80
C PRO A 116 3.78 -8.86 -0.32
N LEU A 117 3.16 -8.89 0.87
CA LEU A 117 2.55 -7.71 1.47
C LEU A 117 3.58 -6.62 1.70
N LEU A 118 4.72 -6.95 2.33
CA LEU A 118 5.77 -5.98 2.64
C LEU A 118 6.43 -5.40 1.39
N VAL A 119 6.74 -6.26 0.42
CA VAL A 119 7.37 -5.86 -0.86
C VAL A 119 6.49 -4.87 -1.60
N VAL A 120 5.21 -5.21 -1.77
CA VAL A 120 4.27 -4.36 -2.50
C VAL A 120 3.97 -3.09 -1.71
N ALA A 121 3.73 -3.18 -0.40
CA ALA A 121 3.47 -2.02 0.44
C ALA A 121 4.66 -1.04 0.46
N ASN A 122 5.89 -1.54 0.62
CA ASN A 122 7.09 -0.70 0.60
C ASN A 122 7.29 -0.01 -0.75
N TYR A 123 7.13 -0.74 -1.85
CA TYR A 123 7.23 -0.16 -3.18
C TYR A 123 6.16 0.91 -3.41
N MET A 124 4.93 0.64 -3.04
CA MET A 124 3.78 1.54 -3.27
C MET A 124 3.75 2.76 -2.34
N THR A 125 4.61 2.82 -1.32
CA THR A 125 4.78 4.01 -0.48
C THR A 125 6.04 4.79 -0.82
N ASN A 126 7.12 4.12 -1.22
CA ASN A 126 8.43 4.72 -1.45
C ASN A 126 8.87 4.65 -2.91
N GLY A 127 8.99 3.44 -3.47
CA GLY A 127 9.55 3.21 -4.80
C GLY A 127 8.75 3.85 -5.92
N MET A 128 7.43 3.75 -5.87
CA MET A 128 6.52 4.33 -6.87
C MET A 128 6.64 5.85 -6.98
N TYR A 129 7.02 6.53 -5.90
CA TYR A 129 7.14 7.98 -5.84
C TYR A 129 8.56 8.51 -6.06
N ALA A 130 9.53 7.62 -6.30
CA ALA A 130 10.89 8.02 -6.62
C ALA A 130 10.95 8.75 -7.97
N LYS A 131 11.72 9.84 -8.02
CA LYS A 131 11.79 10.73 -9.22
C LYS A 131 12.49 10.08 -10.42
N GLU A 132 13.36 9.10 -10.19
CA GLU A 132 14.27 8.56 -11.22
C GLU A 132 13.87 7.17 -11.72
N ARG A 133 12.68 6.69 -11.40
CA ARG A 133 12.20 5.39 -11.89
C ARG A 133 11.49 5.48 -13.25
N PRO A 134 11.51 4.43 -14.08
CA PRO A 134 10.69 4.39 -15.28
C PRO A 134 9.18 4.34 -14.92
N PHE A 135 8.34 4.86 -15.81
CA PHE A 135 6.90 4.74 -15.66
C PHE A 135 6.45 3.28 -15.69
N SER A 136 5.51 2.94 -14.83
CA SER A 136 4.77 1.69 -14.93
C SER A 136 3.92 1.62 -16.19
N VAL A 137 3.39 0.45 -16.53
CA VAL A 137 2.48 0.30 -17.66
C VAL A 137 1.24 1.16 -17.46
N GLU A 138 0.64 1.13 -16.26
CA GLU A 138 -0.53 1.94 -15.92
C GLU A 138 -0.26 3.45 -16.02
N GLU A 139 0.90 3.90 -15.54
CA GLU A 139 1.27 5.31 -15.62
C GLU A 139 1.46 5.78 -17.07
N ARG A 140 1.99 4.92 -17.95
CA ARG A 140 2.05 5.19 -19.39
C ARG A 140 0.67 5.32 -20.00
N ASP A 141 -0.26 4.46 -19.64
CA ASP A 141 -1.65 4.53 -20.11
C ASP A 141 -2.35 5.81 -19.63
N VAL A 142 -2.10 6.22 -18.38
CA VAL A 142 -2.61 7.50 -17.85
C VAL A 142 -2.01 8.66 -18.64
N LEU A 143 -0.70 8.65 -18.90
CA LEU A 143 -0.02 9.65 -19.70
C LEU A 143 -0.60 9.73 -21.13
N ASP A 144 -0.78 8.59 -21.79
CA ASP A 144 -1.35 8.52 -23.13
C ASP A 144 -2.81 9.03 -23.15
N LYS A 145 -3.63 8.71 -22.14
CA LYS A 145 -4.97 9.27 -21.99
C LYS A 145 -4.97 10.81 -21.82
N ILE A 146 -4.03 11.34 -21.04
CA ILE A 146 -3.85 12.79 -20.88
C ILE A 146 -3.48 13.43 -22.22
N LEU A 147 -2.53 12.86 -22.95
CA LEU A 147 -2.11 13.34 -24.27
C LEU A 147 -3.26 13.30 -25.27
N HIS A 148 -4.06 12.24 -25.29
CA HIS A 148 -5.25 12.15 -26.14
C HIS A 148 -6.31 13.22 -25.81
N ARG A 149 -6.54 13.50 -24.52
CA ARG A 149 -7.51 14.54 -24.09
C ARG A 149 -7.06 15.96 -24.42
N LEU A 150 -5.76 16.19 -24.47
CA LEU A 150 -5.20 17.50 -24.85
C LEU A 150 -5.35 17.81 -26.34
N ALA A 151 -6.08 16.97 -27.11
CA ALA A 151 -6.36 17.15 -28.53
C ALA A 151 -5.11 17.36 -29.41
N ILE A 152 -4.03 16.66 -29.10
CA ILE A 152 -2.74 16.74 -29.79
C ILE A 152 -2.80 16.11 -31.20
N LYS A 153 -3.99 15.73 -31.67
CA LYS A 153 -4.23 15.14 -33.00
C LYS A 153 -3.80 16.06 -34.17
N SER A 154 -3.58 17.34 -33.90
CA SER A 154 -3.19 18.35 -34.91
C SER A 154 -1.71 18.72 -34.88
N LEU A 155 -0.92 18.20 -33.95
CA LEU A 155 0.50 18.51 -33.85
C LEU A 155 1.34 17.53 -34.69
N PRO A 156 2.46 18.03 -35.30
CA PRO A 156 3.44 17.16 -35.95
C PRO A 156 3.97 16.10 -34.96
N THR A 157 4.25 14.89 -35.45
CA THR A 157 4.70 13.74 -34.64
C THR A 157 5.90 14.08 -33.75
N ARG A 158 6.84 14.91 -34.26
CA ARG A 158 8.03 15.37 -33.53
C ARG A 158 7.67 16.19 -32.29
N ASP A 159 6.66 17.07 -32.42
CA ASP A 159 6.21 17.95 -31.33
C ASP A 159 5.46 17.14 -30.26
N VAL A 160 4.73 16.08 -30.67
CA VAL A 160 4.09 15.15 -29.75
C VAL A 160 5.11 14.37 -28.93
N GLU A 161 6.20 13.92 -29.54
CA GLU A 161 7.28 13.21 -28.83
C GLU A 161 8.03 14.12 -27.85
N ASP A 162 8.32 15.36 -28.23
CA ASP A 162 8.95 16.33 -27.32
C ASP A 162 8.03 16.68 -26.15
N LEU A 163 6.75 16.90 -26.41
CA LEU A 163 5.74 17.12 -25.39
C LEU A 163 5.59 15.91 -24.46
N LYS A 164 5.58 14.69 -25.03
CA LYS A 164 5.57 13.43 -24.28
C LYS A 164 6.76 13.33 -23.33
N ARG A 165 7.95 13.67 -23.82
CA ARG A 165 9.20 13.67 -23.01
C ARG A 165 9.14 14.70 -21.87
N ARG A 166 8.69 15.93 -22.15
CA ARG A 166 8.57 16.98 -21.13
C ARG A 166 7.51 16.67 -20.09
N LEU A 167 6.35 16.16 -20.52
CA LEU A 167 5.29 15.69 -19.61
C LEU A 167 5.72 14.50 -18.78
N SER A 168 6.43 13.56 -19.40
CA SER A 168 7.01 12.42 -18.66
C SER A 168 7.95 12.90 -17.57
N GLY A 169 8.90 13.77 -17.85
CA GLY A 169 9.80 14.33 -16.85
C GLY A 169 9.09 15.11 -15.75
N PHE A 170 8.01 15.83 -16.10
CA PHE A 170 7.21 16.59 -15.12
C PHE A 170 6.34 15.69 -14.24
N LEU A 171 5.74 14.63 -14.83
CA LEU A 171 4.81 13.75 -14.15
C LEU A 171 5.51 12.60 -13.38
N GLN A 172 6.79 12.38 -13.63
CA GLN A 172 7.55 11.31 -12.98
C GLN A 172 7.47 11.42 -11.46
N GLY A 173 7.01 10.35 -10.80
CA GLY A 173 6.72 10.32 -9.37
C GLY A 173 5.56 11.22 -8.90
N LYS A 174 4.78 11.81 -9.83
CA LYS A 174 3.66 12.70 -9.53
C LYS A 174 2.32 12.26 -10.13
N VAL A 175 2.31 11.14 -10.87
CA VAL A 175 1.08 10.61 -11.49
C VAL A 175 0.04 10.30 -10.43
N TYR A 176 0.47 9.72 -9.33
CA TYR A 176 -0.39 9.47 -8.17
C TYR A 176 -0.06 10.41 -7.02
N SER A 177 -1.10 10.92 -6.36
CA SER A 177 -0.95 11.79 -5.19
C SER A 177 -0.54 11.00 -3.94
N HIS A 178 -1.12 9.81 -3.76
CA HIS A 178 -0.89 8.90 -2.65
C HIS A 178 -1.37 7.48 -3.01
N THR A 179 -1.07 6.51 -2.17
CA THR A 179 -1.59 5.15 -2.28
C THR A 179 -2.74 4.95 -1.29
N GLN A 180 -3.80 4.34 -1.76
CA GLN A 180 -4.89 3.84 -0.94
C GLN A 180 -4.83 2.32 -0.91
N PHE A 181 -4.45 1.78 0.23
CA PHE A 181 -4.36 0.35 0.47
C PHE A 181 -5.71 -0.23 0.86
N VAL A 182 -6.03 -1.41 0.33
CA VAL A 182 -7.09 -2.29 0.81
C VAL A 182 -6.44 -3.65 1.07
N ILE A 183 -6.32 -4.04 2.33
CA ILE A 183 -5.57 -5.23 2.76
C ILE A 183 -6.53 -6.18 3.46
N GLU A 184 -6.59 -7.42 2.99
CA GLU A 184 -7.35 -8.48 3.64
C GLU A 184 -6.43 -9.34 4.50
N GLU A 185 -6.91 -9.63 5.71
CA GLU A 185 -6.29 -10.55 6.67
C GLU A 185 -4.76 -10.41 6.75
N PRO A 186 -4.21 -9.23 7.10
CA PRO A 186 -2.76 -9.05 7.17
C PRO A 186 -2.08 -10.02 8.14
N GLU A 187 -2.81 -10.50 9.12
CA GLU A 187 -2.39 -11.47 10.14
C GLU A 187 -2.15 -12.89 9.63
N GLN A 188 -2.57 -13.21 8.42
CA GLN A 188 -2.60 -14.57 7.92
C GLN A 188 -1.24 -15.28 8.08
N ASN A 189 -1.26 -16.49 8.72
CA ASN A 189 -0.09 -17.32 9.00
C ASN A 189 0.97 -16.68 9.91
N LEU A 190 0.62 -15.64 10.69
CA LEU A 190 1.53 -14.98 11.63
C LEU A 190 1.15 -15.26 13.08
N PHE A 191 2.15 -15.44 13.93
CA PHE A 191 1.95 -15.44 15.38
C PHE A 191 1.60 -14.04 15.90
N PRO A 192 0.98 -13.92 17.08
CA PRO A 192 0.56 -12.62 17.62
C PRO A 192 1.65 -11.56 17.68
N VAL A 193 2.89 -11.95 17.99
CA VAL A 193 4.03 -11.01 18.05
C VAL A 193 4.37 -10.45 16.68
N GLU A 194 4.34 -11.29 15.64
CA GLU A 194 4.59 -10.86 14.27
C GLU A 194 3.45 -9.97 13.73
N GLN A 195 2.20 -10.24 14.13
CA GLN A 195 1.06 -9.39 13.78
C GLN A 195 1.23 -7.98 14.35
N TYR A 196 1.69 -7.89 15.60
CA TYR A 196 2.00 -6.62 16.24
C TYR A 196 3.06 -5.83 15.45
N LYS A 197 4.20 -6.47 15.13
CA LYS A 197 5.29 -5.87 14.36
C LYS A 197 4.85 -5.45 12.95
N LEU A 198 4.02 -6.29 12.31
CA LEU A 198 3.46 -5.98 11.00
C LEU A 198 2.61 -4.71 11.05
N MET A 199 1.71 -4.57 12.01
CA MET A 199 0.88 -3.37 12.15
C MET A 199 1.73 -2.14 12.44
N GLU A 200 2.74 -2.26 13.30
CA GLU A 200 3.68 -1.17 13.56
C GLU A 200 4.38 -0.69 12.29
N TYR A 201 4.86 -1.63 11.48
CA TYR A 201 5.47 -1.34 10.19
C TYR A 201 4.48 -0.67 9.23
N LEU A 202 3.28 -1.24 9.05
CA LEU A 202 2.26 -0.70 8.14
C LEU A 202 1.88 0.73 8.51
N ILE A 203 1.67 1.02 9.79
CA ILE A 203 1.39 2.38 10.26
C ILE A 203 2.59 3.30 10.01
N SER A 204 3.81 2.82 10.23
CA SER A 204 5.01 3.64 10.00
C SER A 204 5.16 4.07 8.54
N ILE A 205 4.83 3.18 7.58
CA ILE A 205 4.96 3.51 6.15
C ILE A 205 3.85 4.44 5.66
N ILE A 206 2.63 4.36 6.19
CA ILE A 206 1.56 5.31 5.80
C ILE A 206 1.80 6.70 6.39
N ASN A 207 2.45 6.80 7.55
CA ASN A 207 2.81 8.07 8.16
C ASN A 207 4.00 8.75 7.46
N HIS A 208 4.73 8.04 6.59
CA HIS A 208 5.94 8.57 5.96
C HIS A 208 5.62 9.35 4.68
N GLY A 209 5.83 10.66 4.72
CA GLY A 209 5.93 11.57 3.56
C GLY A 209 4.62 11.94 2.87
N LYS A 210 3.84 11.00 2.34
CA LYS A 210 2.57 11.23 1.66
C LYS A 210 1.40 10.82 2.54
N GLN A 211 0.25 11.45 2.36
CA GLN A 211 -0.97 11.09 3.09
C GLN A 211 -1.57 9.79 2.51
N HIS A 212 -0.86 8.67 2.69
CA HIS A 212 -1.39 7.36 2.33
C HIS A 212 -2.59 7.01 3.20
N ARG A 213 -3.46 6.14 2.70
CA ARG A 213 -4.62 5.64 3.43
C ARG A 213 -4.62 4.13 3.41
N MET A 214 -5.18 3.51 4.44
CA MET A 214 -5.24 2.07 4.58
C MET A 214 -6.61 1.64 5.11
N THR A 215 -7.20 0.67 4.44
CA THR A 215 -8.37 -0.07 4.89
C THR A 215 -7.94 -1.50 5.12
N ILE A 216 -8.24 -2.06 6.28
CA ILE A 216 -7.88 -3.42 6.65
C ILE A 216 -9.15 -4.17 7.04
N SER A 217 -9.36 -5.36 6.48
CA SER A 217 -10.29 -6.35 7.02
C SER A 217 -9.49 -7.39 7.80
N THR A 218 -9.91 -7.70 9.03
CA THR A 218 -9.18 -8.61 9.92
C THR A 218 -10.15 -9.39 10.81
N HIS A 219 -9.77 -10.60 11.15
CA HIS A 219 -10.40 -11.42 12.19
C HIS A 219 -9.54 -11.53 13.46
N SER A 220 -8.39 -10.81 13.50
CA SER A 220 -7.44 -10.91 14.60
C SER A 220 -7.80 -9.99 15.77
N PRO A 221 -8.11 -10.52 16.95
CA PRO A 221 -8.25 -9.72 18.15
C PRO A 221 -6.94 -9.04 18.56
N TYR A 222 -5.79 -9.58 18.17
CA TYR A 222 -4.48 -9.00 18.49
C TYR A 222 -4.25 -7.70 17.73
N ILE A 223 -4.59 -7.65 16.44
CA ILE A 223 -4.51 -6.41 15.64
C ILE A 223 -5.39 -5.34 16.26
N ILE A 224 -6.65 -5.68 16.60
CA ILE A 224 -7.60 -4.72 17.17
C ILE A 224 -7.13 -4.22 18.54
N ASN A 225 -6.66 -5.11 19.41
CA ASN A 225 -6.12 -4.73 20.71
C ASN A 225 -4.87 -3.84 20.58
N PHE A 226 -4.05 -4.08 19.55
CA PHE A 226 -2.85 -3.30 19.32
C PHE A 226 -3.15 -1.84 18.91
N LEU A 227 -4.27 -1.56 18.26
CA LEU A 227 -4.69 -0.19 17.95
C LEU A 227 -4.79 0.67 19.23
N ASN A 228 -5.20 0.08 20.35
CA ASN A 228 -5.20 0.78 21.65
C ASN A 228 -3.80 1.20 22.10
N VAL A 229 -2.77 0.43 21.77
CA VAL A 229 -1.37 0.80 22.03
C VAL A 229 -0.95 1.96 21.12
N LEU A 230 -1.27 1.87 19.83
CA LEU A 230 -0.92 2.91 18.85
C LEU A 230 -1.56 4.26 19.17
N LEU A 231 -2.83 4.27 19.61
CA LEU A 231 -3.54 5.47 20.06
C LEU A 231 -2.93 6.15 21.31
N ARG A 232 -2.04 5.45 22.01
CA ARG A 232 -1.36 5.97 23.22
C ARG A 232 0.08 6.37 22.95
N ARG A 233 0.60 6.09 21.76
CA ARG A 233 1.98 6.46 21.42
C ARG A 233 2.13 7.97 21.31
N PRO A 234 3.31 8.50 21.67
CA PRO A 234 3.65 9.89 21.40
C PRO A 234 3.59 10.21 19.90
N THR A 235 3.19 11.43 19.56
CA THR A 235 3.02 11.87 18.16
C THR A 235 4.32 11.96 17.36
N ASP A 236 5.48 11.95 18.04
CA ASP A 236 6.80 11.87 17.43
C ASP A 236 7.24 10.43 17.12
N SER A 237 6.47 9.43 17.54
CA SER A 237 6.69 8.03 17.15
C SER A 237 6.39 7.83 15.67
N LYS A 238 7.20 7.02 14.98
CA LYS A 238 6.98 6.67 13.56
C LYS A 238 5.66 5.95 13.30
N SER A 239 5.14 5.25 14.29
CA SER A 239 3.94 4.42 14.21
C SER A 239 2.85 4.86 15.20
N TYR A 240 2.60 6.17 15.31
CA TYR A 240 1.45 6.70 16.05
C TYR A 240 0.22 6.80 15.15
N ILE A 241 -0.96 6.77 15.76
CA ILE A 241 -2.24 7.14 15.15
C ILE A 241 -3.02 8.04 16.12
N THR A 242 -3.83 8.94 15.58
CA THR A 242 -4.79 9.71 16.35
C THR A 242 -6.20 9.15 16.15
N HIS A 243 -7.13 9.55 17.00
CA HIS A 243 -8.53 9.17 16.83
C HIS A 243 -9.15 9.75 15.55
N ASP A 244 -8.65 10.90 15.07
CA ASP A 244 -9.12 11.52 13.82
C ASP A 244 -8.62 10.76 12.57
N ASP A 245 -7.58 9.95 12.72
CA ASP A 245 -7.00 9.15 11.64
C ASP A 245 -7.59 7.72 11.57
N LEU A 246 -8.39 7.32 12.57
CA LEU A 246 -8.87 5.95 12.76
C LEU A 246 -10.38 5.88 12.69
N ASN A 247 -10.89 5.03 11.80
CA ASN A 247 -12.26 4.53 11.85
C ASN A 247 -12.21 3.02 12.00
N ILE A 248 -12.96 2.46 12.93
CA ILE A 248 -12.97 1.02 13.18
C ILE A 248 -14.40 0.52 13.40
N TYR A 249 -14.78 -0.46 12.61
CA TYR A 249 -16.13 -1.01 12.61
C TYR A 249 -16.10 -2.51 12.77
N MET A 250 -17.06 -3.02 13.53
CA MET A 250 -17.37 -4.44 13.59
C MET A 250 -18.66 -4.72 12.83
N ILE A 251 -18.65 -5.79 12.05
CA ILE A 251 -19.86 -6.31 11.39
C ILE A 251 -20.24 -7.61 12.10
N ASN A 252 -21.42 -7.64 12.71
CA ASN A 252 -21.98 -8.81 13.35
C ASN A 252 -23.46 -8.95 12.97
N ASP A 253 -23.86 -10.12 12.48
CA ASP A 253 -25.24 -10.43 12.04
C ASP A 253 -25.82 -9.36 11.07
N GLY A 254 -24.97 -8.82 10.19
CA GLY A 254 -25.36 -7.79 9.22
C GLY A 254 -25.50 -6.38 9.80
N LEU A 255 -25.17 -6.18 11.08
CA LEU A 255 -25.16 -4.88 11.75
C LEU A 255 -23.74 -4.32 11.83
N LEU A 256 -23.61 -3.03 11.56
CA LEU A 256 -22.37 -2.28 11.69
C LEU A 256 -22.33 -1.58 13.04
N SER A 257 -21.26 -1.81 13.81
CA SER A 257 -21.02 -1.15 15.09
C SER A 257 -19.68 -0.41 15.04
N ASP A 258 -19.65 0.85 15.47
CA ASP A 258 -18.41 1.61 15.65
C ASP A 258 -17.77 1.18 16.96
N LEU A 259 -16.48 0.76 16.89
CA LEU A 259 -15.71 0.33 18.05
C LEU A 259 -14.88 1.46 18.64
N LEU A 260 -14.80 2.64 18.01
CA LEU A 260 -14.04 3.76 18.56
C LEU A 260 -14.87 4.50 19.59
N MET A 261 -14.41 4.48 20.85
CA MET A 261 -15.11 5.11 21.95
C MET A 261 -14.25 6.17 22.67
N HIS A 262 -14.90 7.19 23.20
CA HIS A 262 -14.27 8.15 24.08
C HIS A 262 -14.42 7.71 25.54
N ASP A 263 -13.32 7.32 26.16
CA ASP A 263 -13.29 7.03 27.61
C ASP A 263 -13.36 8.35 28.39
N ARG A 264 -14.58 8.70 28.82
CA ARG A 264 -14.87 9.93 29.56
C ARG A 264 -14.13 10.00 30.89
N SER A 265 -13.79 8.86 31.50
CA SER A 265 -13.10 8.81 32.78
C SER A 265 -11.60 9.15 32.64
N LYS A 266 -11.01 8.91 31.47
CA LYS A 266 -9.58 9.13 31.17
C LYS A 266 -9.34 10.23 30.15
N THR A 267 -10.40 10.90 29.64
CA THR A 267 -10.30 11.90 28.58
C THR A 267 -9.51 11.43 27.35
N LYS A 268 -9.63 10.15 27.02
CA LYS A 268 -8.85 9.52 25.95
C LYS A 268 -9.74 8.64 25.08
N TRP A 269 -9.37 8.53 23.81
CA TRP A 269 -10.00 7.62 22.89
C TRP A 269 -9.44 6.20 23.07
N ALA A 270 -10.30 5.19 22.86
CA ALA A 270 -9.95 3.78 22.92
C ALA A 270 -10.83 2.98 21.94
N VAL A 271 -10.32 1.82 21.54
CA VAL A 271 -11.09 0.83 20.78
C VAL A 271 -11.76 -0.11 21.76
N ASP A 272 -13.06 -0.31 21.63
CA ASP A 272 -13.82 -1.30 22.40
C ASP A 272 -13.44 -2.72 21.93
N THR A 273 -12.78 -3.44 22.81
CA THR A 273 -12.37 -4.83 22.58
C THR A 273 -13.20 -5.84 23.36
N SER A 274 -14.22 -5.40 24.10
CA SER A 274 -15.02 -6.26 24.98
C SER A 274 -15.67 -7.43 24.24
N VAL A 275 -16.20 -7.16 23.05
CA VAL A 275 -16.85 -8.20 22.23
C VAL A 275 -15.83 -9.25 21.72
N LEU A 276 -14.61 -8.81 21.41
CA LEU A 276 -13.54 -9.70 20.92
C LEU A 276 -13.00 -10.60 22.04
N ASN A 277 -13.01 -10.10 23.27
CA ASN A 277 -12.51 -10.81 24.43
C ASN A 277 -13.56 -11.76 25.01
N ALA A 278 -14.83 -11.58 24.74
CA ALA A 278 -15.93 -12.38 25.29
C ALA A 278 -15.74 -13.90 25.05
N ALA A 279 -15.22 -14.29 23.90
CA ALA A 279 -14.94 -15.70 23.61
C ALA A 279 -13.82 -16.27 24.51
N MET A 280 -12.79 -15.48 24.80
CA MET A 280 -11.70 -15.87 25.69
C MET A 280 -12.18 -15.91 27.15
N ASP A 281 -12.98 -14.93 27.56
CA ASP A 281 -13.58 -14.89 28.91
C ASP A 281 -14.44 -16.12 29.16
N ASN A 282 -15.27 -16.54 28.20
CA ASN A 282 -16.08 -17.76 28.28
C ASN A 282 -15.21 -19.02 28.43
N ILE A 283 -14.09 -19.12 27.69
CA ILE A 283 -13.15 -20.25 27.81
C ILE A 283 -12.49 -20.28 29.19
N ILE A 284 -12.12 -19.12 29.72
CA ILE A 284 -11.53 -19.02 31.08
C ILE A 284 -12.55 -19.41 32.13
N ASP A 285 -13.79 -18.92 32.05
CA ASP A 285 -14.85 -19.25 32.97
C ASP A 285 -15.18 -20.75 32.94
N GLU A 286 -15.22 -21.38 31.76
CA GLU A 286 -15.40 -22.80 31.62
C GLU A 286 -14.23 -23.55 32.28
N PHE A 287 -12.98 -23.18 31.99
CA PHE A 287 -11.80 -23.78 32.61
C PHE A 287 -11.85 -23.67 34.13
N ASP A 288 -12.15 -22.53 34.70
CA ASP A 288 -12.25 -22.32 36.14
C ASP A 288 -13.36 -23.17 36.78
N SER A 289 -14.45 -23.41 36.03
CA SER A 289 -15.53 -24.30 36.51
C SER A 289 -15.13 -25.77 36.61
N LEU A 290 -14.20 -26.21 35.75
CA LEU A 290 -13.71 -27.60 35.71
C LEU A 290 -12.60 -27.85 36.74
N VAL A 291 -11.95 -26.82 37.25
CA VAL A 291 -10.86 -26.93 38.25
C VAL A 291 -11.37 -26.89 39.69
N ARG A 292 -12.64 -26.51 39.89
CA ARG A 292 -13.33 -26.55 41.20
C ARG A 292 -13.95 -27.92 41.44
#